data_2765361302ed8f72b339b13ceae87053
#
_entry.id   2765361302ed8f72b339b13ceae87053
#
_cell.length_a   1.000
_cell.length_b   1.000
_cell.length_c   1.000
_cell.angle_alpha   90.00
_cell.angle_beta   90.00
_cell.angle_gamma   90.00
#
_symmetry.space_group_name_H-M   'P 1'
#
loop_
_entity.id
_entity.type
_entity.pdbx_description
1 polymer ?
#
loop_
_entity_poly.entity_id
_entity_poly.type
_entity_poly.pdbx_seq_one_letter_code
_entity_poly.pdbx_strand_id
1 'polypeptide(L)' 'MHKWVPCKRRSFIKKLKKLGFSDFEAGGRHGIMRYGSYKQVIPNNREYSVPQIKMLLKQVQEKLKRDVLVDEWNSL' A
#
# COMPACT_ATOMS: atom_id res chain seq x y z
N MET A 1 -1.29 -11.95 -18.68
CA MET A 1 -0.30 -10.85 -18.66
C MET A 1 -0.57 -9.94 -17.46
N HIS A 2 0.44 -9.68 -16.69
CA HIS A 2 0.29 -8.98 -15.41
C HIS A 2 0.67 -7.52 -15.55
N LYS A 3 -0.27 -6.65 -15.23
CA LYS A 3 -0.09 -5.21 -15.35
C LYS A 3 -0.39 -4.53 -14.03
N TRP A 4 0.27 -3.41 -13.80
CA TRP A 4 -0.13 -2.49 -12.75
C TRP A 4 -1.42 -1.80 -13.20
N VAL A 5 -2.39 -1.73 -12.30
CA VAL A 5 -3.68 -1.06 -12.58
C VAL A 5 -4.00 -0.12 -11.42
N PRO A 6 -4.76 0.96 -11.68
CA PRO A 6 -5.22 1.82 -10.59
C PRO A 6 -6.06 1.02 -9.60
N CYS A 7 -6.08 1.43 -8.35
CA CYS A 7 -6.93 0.79 -7.35
C CYS A 7 -7.49 1.82 -6.38
N LYS A 8 -8.58 1.45 -5.75
CA LYS A 8 -9.19 2.29 -4.72
C LYS A 8 -8.37 2.22 -3.44
N ARG A 9 -8.41 3.30 -2.66
CA ARG A 9 -7.70 3.38 -1.38
C ARG A 9 -8.04 2.20 -0.47
N ARG A 10 -9.31 1.82 -0.37
CA ARG A 10 -9.69 0.70 0.50
C ARG A 10 -9.11 -0.63 0.03
N SER A 11 -8.99 -0.82 -1.29
CA SER A 11 -8.35 -2.02 -1.82
C SER A 11 -6.86 -2.04 -1.49
N PHE A 12 -6.21 -0.89 -1.62
CA PHE A 12 -4.81 -0.73 -1.25
C PHE A 12 -4.59 -1.08 0.23
N ILE A 13 -5.45 -0.58 1.11
CA ILE A 13 -5.39 -0.86 2.54
C ILE A 13 -5.54 -2.36 2.81
N LYS A 14 -6.50 -3.02 2.15
CA LYS A 14 -6.68 -4.47 2.30
C LYS A 14 -5.44 -5.25 1.89
N LYS A 15 -4.83 -4.84 0.77
CA LYS A 15 -3.62 -5.50 0.27
C LYS A 15 -2.46 -5.33 1.24
N LEU A 16 -2.29 -4.14 1.82
CA LEU A 16 -1.25 -3.93 2.82
C LEU A 16 -1.46 -4.80 4.05
N LYS A 17 -2.71 -4.97 4.49
CA LYS A 17 -2.99 -5.86 5.62
C LYS A 17 -2.56 -7.30 5.30
N LYS A 18 -2.80 -7.75 4.09
CA LYS A 18 -2.38 -9.09 3.66
C LYS A 18 -0.86 -9.21 3.60
N LEU A 19 -0.16 -8.12 3.36
CA LEU A 19 1.30 -8.10 3.40
C LEU A 19 1.87 -8.07 4.82
N GLY A 20 1.03 -7.88 5.83
CA GLY A 20 1.47 -7.90 7.22
C GLY A 20 1.37 -6.58 7.95
N PHE A 21 0.81 -5.55 7.32
CA PHE A 21 0.60 -4.27 7.99
C PHE A 21 -0.57 -4.36 8.96
N SER A 22 -0.53 -3.57 10.02
CA SER A 22 -1.61 -3.49 11.00
C SER A 22 -2.79 -2.72 10.43
N ASP A 23 -3.85 -2.60 11.21
CA ASP A 23 -5.05 -1.90 10.79
C ASP A 23 -4.77 -0.44 10.45
N PHE A 24 -5.60 0.10 9.56
CA PHE A 24 -5.57 1.50 9.19
C PHE A 24 -5.94 2.37 10.41
N GLU A 25 -5.13 3.41 10.62
CA GLU A 25 -5.39 4.39 11.69
C GLU A 25 -5.65 5.74 11.04
N ALA A 26 -6.80 6.32 11.30
CA ALA A 26 -7.11 7.65 10.83
C ALA A 26 -6.33 8.68 11.67
N GLY A 27 -5.75 9.67 11.01
CA GLY A 27 -4.99 10.69 11.71
C GLY A 27 -4.81 11.92 10.82
N GLY A 28 -5.43 13.03 11.19
CA GLY A 28 -5.30 14.26 10.43
C GLY A 28 -5.76 14.10 8.98
N ARG A 29 -4.97 14.60 8.04
CA ARG A 29 -5.28 14.55 6.62
C ARG A 29 -5.15 13.16 6.03
N HIS A 30 -4.17 12.42 6.50
CA HIS A 30 -3.86 11.10 6.00
C HIS A 30 -3.92 10.11 7.13
N GLY A 31 -4.22 8.88 6.79
CA GLY A 31 -4.12 7.81 7.75
C GLY A 31 -2.73 7.18 7.70
N ILE A 32 -2.50 6.24 8.59
CA ILE A 32 -1.27 5.47 8.62
C ILE A 32 -1.57 3.98 8.84
N MET A 33 -0.66 3.15 8.38
CA MET A 33 -0.63 1.73 8.71
C MET A 33 0.78 1.40 9.18
N ARG A 34 0.90 0.47 10.11
CA ARG A 34 2.20 0.16 10.72
C ARG A 34 2.69 -1.23 10.30
N TYR A 35 3.99 -1.34 10.14
CA TYR A 35 4.66 -2.61 9.93
C TYR A 35 5.80 -2.67 10.95
N GLY A 36 5.60 -3.42 12.03
CA GLY A 36 6.52 -3.38 13.15
C GLY A 36 6.61 -1.96 13.71
N SER A 37 7.81 -1.40 13.75
CA SER A 37 8.04 -0.03 14.23
C SER A 37 7.91 1.02 13.12
N TYR A 38 7.71 0.60 11.89
CA TYR A 38 7.61 1.52 10.75
C TYR A 38 6.19 1.99 10.54
N LYS A 39 6.06 3.21 10.02
CA LYS A 39 4.76 3.79 9.67
C LYS A 39 4.72 4.03 8.17
N GLN A 40 3.61 3.65 7.56
CA GLN A 40 3.35 3.93 6.15
C GLN A 40 2.21 4.91 6.05
N VAL A 41 2.45 6.06 5.45
CA VAL A 41 1.42 7.07 5.21
C VAL A 41 0.50 6.56 4.11
N ILE A 42 -0.81 6.66 4.35
CA ILE A 42 -1.84 6.26 3.41
C ILE A 42 -2.50 7.53 2.88
N PRO A 43 -2.21 7.94 1.65
CA PRO A 43 -2.79 9.17 1.10
C PRO A 43 -4.31 9.14 1.08
N ASN A 44 -4.88 10.31 1.20
CA ASN A 44 -6.31 10.50 1.36
C ASN A 44 -7.08 10.47 0.02
N ASN A 45 -6.41 10.22 -1.10
CA ASN A 45 -7.06 10.06 -2.40
C ASN A 45 -8.03 8.88 -2.36
N ARG A 46 -9.17 9.04 -3.01
CA ARG A 46 -10.16 7.97 -3.09
C ARG A 46 -9.66 6.81 -3.95
N GLU A 47 -8.89 7.13 -4.98
CA GLU A 47 -8.33 6.15 -5.89
C GLU A 47 -6.89 6.52 -6.19
N TYR A 48 -6.04 5.50 -6.32
CA TYR A 48 -4.62 5.69 -6.61
C TYR A 48 -4.33 5.32 -8.06
N SER A 49 -3.66 6.24 -8.77
CA SER A 49 -3.17 5.98 -10.12
C SER A 49 -2.01 5.00 -10.07
N VAL A 50 -1.66 4.43 -11.22
CA VAL A 50 -0.51 3.53 -11.32
C VAL A 50 0.78 4.19 -10.83
N PRO A 51 1.14 5.41 -11.25
CA PRO A 51 2.35 6.05 -10.73
C PRO A 51 2.31 6.22 -9.21
N GLN A 52 1.16 6.55 -8.64
CA GLN A 52 1.02 6.71 -7.20
C GLN A 52 1.20 5.37 -6.48
N ILE A 53 0.62 4.29 -7.03
CA ILE A 53 0.79 2.96 -6.47
C ILE A 53 2.27 2.56 -6.48
N LYS A 54 2.96 2.80 -7.58
CA LYS A 54 4.39 2.47 -7.68
C LYS A 54 5.22 3.25 -6.67
N MET A 55 4.91 4.53 -6.49
CA MET A 55 5.59 5.35 -5.49
C MET A 55 5.36 4.80 -4.07
N LEU A 56 4.10 4.48 -3.75
CA LEU A 56 3.75 3.96 -2.43
C LEU A 56 4.37 2.58 -2.19
N LEU A 57 4.36 1.72 -3.20
CA LEU A 57 4.96 0.39 -3.08
C LEU A 57 6.46 0.46 -2.91
N LYS A 58 7.13 1.44 -3.49
CA LYS A 58 8.55 1.63 -3.23
C LYS A 58 8.79 1.86 -1.74
N GLN A 59 7.96 2.69 -1.10
CA GLN A 59 8.04 2.93 0.33
C GLN A 59 7.72 1.67 1.15
N VAL A 60 6.70 0.94 0.72
CA VAL A 60 6.29 -0.30 1.38
C VAL A 60 7.40 -1.35 1.31
N GLN A 61 8.01 -1.50 0.14
CA GLN A 61 9.08 -2.48 -0.06
C GLN A 61 10.29 -2.19 0.82
N GLU A 62 10.60 -0.91 1.04
CA GLU A 62 11.67 -0.54 1.94
C GLU A 62 11.42 -1.04 3.37
N LYS A 63 10.16 -1.00 3.81
CA LYS A 63 9.77 -1.45 5.14
C LYS A 63 9.73 -2.97 5.23
N LEU A 64 9.22 -3.63 4.19
CA LEU A 64 9.18 -5.09 4.12
C LEU A 64 10.57 -5.70 3.89
N LYS A 65 11.50 -4.90 3.37
CA LYS A 65 12.86 -5.33 3.02
C LYS A 65 12.86 -6.43 1.95
N ARG A 66 11.90 -6.33 1.03
CA ARG A 66 11.80 -7.19 -0.14
C ARG A 66 10.94 -6.52 -1.20
N ASP A 67 11.09 -6.99 -2.44
CA ASP A 67 10.27 -6.50 -3.54
C ASP A 67 8.87 -7.12 -3.49
N VAL A 68 7.89 -6.34 -3.93
CA VAL A 68 6.52 -6.82 -4.17
C VAL A 68 6.30 -6.72 -5.67
N LEU A 69 6.30 -7.84 -6.35
CA LEU A 69 6.13 -7.88 -7.79
C LEU A 69 4.66 -7.71 -8.16
N VAL A 70 4.41 -7.32 -9.40
CA VAL A 70 3.05 -7.05 -9.86
C VAL A 70 2.12 -8.25 -9.68
N ASP A 71 2.64 -9.46 -9.91
CA ASP A 71 1.86 -10.69 -9.75
C ASP A 71 1.43 -10.88 -8.30
N GLU A 72 2.34 -10.70 -7.39
CA GLU A 72 2.04 -10.81 -5.95
C GLU A 72 1.01 -9.75 -5.57
N TRP A 73 1.22 -8.52 -5.99
CA TRP A 73 0.33 -7.41 -5.65
C TRP A 73 -1.09 -7.68 -6.17
N ASN A 74 -1.22 -8.15 -7.40
CA ASN A 74 -2.52 -8.41 -7.98
C ASN A 74 -3.21 -9.64 -7.38
N SER A 75 -2.47 -10.50 -6.71
CA SER A 75 -3.02 -11.69 -6.05
C SER A 75 -3.51 -11.44 -4.64
N LEU A 76 -3.21 -10.28 -4.09
CA LEU A 76 -3.59 -9.97 -2.71
C LEU A 76 -5.09 -9.71 -2.54
#